data_34710621f42fe534122972474fea54cf
#
_entry.id   34710621f42fe534122972474fea54cf
#
_cell.length_a   1.000
_cell.length_b   1.000
_cell.length_c   1.000
_cell.angle_alpha   90.00
_cell.angle_beta   90.00
_cell.angle_gamma   90.00
#
_symmetry.space_group_name_H-M   'P 1'
#
loop_
_entity.id
_entity.type
_entity.pdbx_description
1 polymer ?
#
loop_
_entity_poly.entity_id
_entity_poly.type
_entity_poly.pdbx_seq_one_letter_code
_entity_poly.pdbx_strand_id
1 'polypeptide(L)' 'MKMGEYHIGDVLFSMANPNYAYTVLEIDHGGNRVKLIPNYRRDGDKIRPDCNFTSYWRNANADNLYLRVRKVAKVV' A
#
# COMPACT_ATOMS: atom_id res chain seq x y z
N MET A 1 -0.35 -9.36 -3.66
CA MET A 1 0.04 -9.84 -2.30
C MET A 1 -1.11 -10.60 -1.67
N LYS A 2 -0.78 -11.48 -0.74
CA LYS A 2 -1.78 -12.24 0.03
C LYS A 2 -2.02 -11.58 1.37
N MET A 3 -3.17 -11.83 1.99
CA MET A 3 -3.61 -11.20 3.24
C MET A 3 -2.54 -11.21 4.35
N GLY A 4 -1.89 -12.34 4.57
CA GLY A 4 -0.88 -12.47 5.62
C GLY A 4 0.44 -11.74 5.37
N GLU A 5 0.61 -11.16 4.19
CA GLU A 5 1.85 -10.48 3.80
C GLU A 5 1.81 -8.97 4.05
N TYR A 6 0.64 -8.40 4.31
CA TYR A 6 0.49 -6.96 4.54
C TYR A 6 0.85 -6.58 5.97
N HIS A 7 1.52 -5.44 6.10
CA HIS A 7 1.78 -4.80 7.38
C HIS A 7 1.35 -3.33 7.30
N ILE A 8 0.80 -2.81 8.38
CA ILE A 8 0.44 -1.39 8.46
C ILE A 8 1.69 -0.54 8.24
N GLY A 9 1.60 0.46 7.37
CA GLY A 9 2.72 1.31 6.99
C GLY A 9 3.49 0.83 5.76
N ASP A 10 3.20 -0.36 5.24
CA ASP A 10 3.82 -0.82 3.99
C ASP A 10 3.49 0.15 2.86
N VAL A 11 4.48 0.40 2.02
CA VAL A 11 4.30 1.15 0.77
C VAL A 11 4.27 0.15 -0.38
N LEU A 12 3.18 0.17 -1.14
CA LEU A 12 2.91 -0.78 -2.20
C LEU A 12 2.90 -0.09 -3.56
N PHE A 13 3.38 -0.80 -4.56
CA PHE A 13 3.17 -0.44 -5.95
C PHE A 13 2.02 -1.26 -6.53
N SER A 14 1.29 -0.67 -7.46
CA SER A 14 0.28 -1.38 -8.25
C SER A 14 0.72 -1.47 -9.69
N MET A 15 0.65 -2.66 -10.26
CA MET A 15 0.89 -2.85 -11.69
C MET A 15 -0.20 -2.22 -12.55
N ALA A 16 -1.39 -2.03 -11.98
CA ALA A 16 -2.51 -1.39 -12.67
C ALA A 16 -2.42 0.13 -12.67
N ASN A 17 -1.62 0.73 -11.80
CA ASN A 17 -1.48 2.20 -11.70
C ASN A 17 -0.02 2.58 -11.51
N PRO A 18 0.70 2.86 -12.60
CA PRO A 18 2.13 3.18 -12.53
C PRO A 18 2.43 4.58 -12.01
N ASN A 19 1.42 5.40 -11.76
CA ASN A 19 1.59 6.81 -11.38
C ASN A 19 1.62 7.04 -9.87
N TYR A 20 1.16 6.07 -9.08
CA TYR A 20 1.02 6.22 -7.64
C TYR A 20 1.59 5.03 -6.88
N ALA A 21 1.99 5.29 -5.64
CA ALA A 21 2.26 4.26 -4.65
C ALA A 21 1.30 4.45 -3.48
N TYR A 22 1.04 3.38 -2.77
CA TYR A 22 -0.01 3.30 -1.76
C TYR A 22 0.57 2.91 -0.40
N THR A 23 0.03 3.51 0.66
CA THR A 23 0.37 3.10 2.03
C THR A 23 -0.77 2.28 2.62
N VAL A 24 -0.44 1.20 3.30
CA VAL A 24 -1.41 0.39 4.04
C VAL A 24 -1.72 1.09 5.35
N LEU A 25 -2.97 1.51 5.53
CA LEU A 25 -3.44 2.19 6.72
C LEU A 25 -4.06 1.23 7.73
N GLU A 26 -4.85 0.27 7.26
CA GLU A 26 -5.59 -0.67 8.09
C GLU A 26 -5.69 -2.01 7.38
N ILE A 27 -5.86 -3.08 8.17
CA ILE A 27 -6.02 -4.44 7.69
C ILE A 27 -7.28 -5.02 8.33
N ASP A 28 -8.21 -5.49 7.50
CA ASP A 28 -9.42 -6.18 7.93
C ASP A 28 -9.31 -7.66 7.56
N HIS A 29 -8.88 -8.47 8.51
CA HIS A 29 -8.70 -9.90 8.29
C HIS A 29 -10.04 -10.62 8.04
N GLY A 30 -11.09 -10.23 8.75
CA GLY A 30 -12.40 -10.84 8.60
C GLY A 30 -13.02 -10.58 7.25
N GLY A 31 -12.84 -9.39 6.69
CA GLY A 31 -13.34 -9.01 5.37
C GLY A 31 -12.36 -9.25 4.23
N ASN A 32 -11.16 -9.72 4.53
CA ASN A 32 -10.09 -9.93 3.54
C ASN A 32 -9.79 -8.67 2.74
N ARG A 33 -9.72 -7.53 3.42
CA ARG A 33 -9.51 -6.21 2.81
C ARG A 33 -8.37 -5.46 3.48
N VAL A 34 -7.74 -4.60 2.70
CA VAL A 34 -6.75 -3.64 3.20
C VAL A 34 -7.17 -2.23 2.82
N LYS A 35 -6.98 -1.29 3.73
CA LYS A 35 -7.26 0.12 3.48
C LYS A 35 -5.99 0.79 2.99
N LEU A 36 -6.07 1.37 1.80
CA LEU A 36 -4.95 1.99 1.11
C LEU A 36 -5.19 3.48 0.89
N ILE A 37 -4.12 4.25 0.95
CA ILE A 37 -4.13 5.64 0.52
C ILE A 37 -3.03 5.86 -0.53
N PRO A 38 -3.36 6.42 -1.72
CA PRO A 38 -2.37 6.70 -2.76
C PRO A 38 -1.61 7.99 -2.43
N ASN A 39 -0.80 7.96 -1.38
CA ASN A 39 -0.13 9.13 -0.83
C ASN A 39 1.27 9.39 -1.39
N TYR A 40 1.67 8.67 -2.42
CA TYR A 40 2.92 8.88 -3.11
C TYR A 40 2.71 8.92 -4.61
N ARG A 41 3.44 9.81 -5.29
CA ARG A 41 3.60 9.76 -6.74
C ARG A 41 4.80 8.92 -7.10
N ARG A 42 4.67 8.18 -8.22
CA ARG A 42 5.76 7.38 -8.78
C ARG A 42 6.31 8.03 -10.03
N ASP A 43 7.65 7.95 -10.15
CA ASP A 43 8.36 8.21 -11.39
C ASP A 43 9.32 7.02 -11.60
N GLY A 44 8.85 6.00 -12.30
CA GLY A 44 9.52 4.72 -12.35
C GLY A 44 9.59 4.08 -10.95
N ASP A 45 10.80 3.84 -10.45
CA ASP A 45 11.03 3.31 -9.11
C ASP A 45 11.13 4.40 -8.03
N LYS A 46 11.15 5.65 -8.43
CA LYS A 46 11.23 6.77 -7.48
C LYS A 46 9.83 7.13 -7.01
N ILE A 47 9.74 7.42 -5.72
CA ILE A 47 8.49 7.87 -5.10
C ILE A 47 8.75 9.19 -4.37
N ARG A 48 7.73 10.04 -4.35
CA ARG A 48 7.73 11.28 -3.59
C ARG A 48 6.38 11.47 -2.93
N PRO A 49 6.33 12.04 -1.71
CA PRO A 49 5.06 12.29 -1.04
C PRO A 49 4.15 13.19 -1.89
N ASP A 50 2.87 12.86 -1.86
CA ASP A 50 1.82 13.67 -2.43
C ASP A 50 0.68 13.76 -1.42
N CYS A 51 -0.19 14.75 -1.55
CA CYS A 51 -1.30 14.95 -0.64
C CYS A 51 -2.59 15.16 -1.46
N ASN A 52 -3.74 15.15 -0.78
CA ASN A 52 -5.07 15.33 -1.36
C ASN A 52 -5.71 14.06 -1.92
N PHE A 53 -5.35 12.91 -1.38
CA PHE A 53 -5.98 11.65 -1.78
C PHE A 53 -6.82 11.07 -0.65
N THR A 54 -7.89 10.37 -1.04
CA THR A 54 -8.79 9.69 -0.11
C THR A 54 -8.40 8.22 0.00
N SER A 55 -8.43 7.69 1.22
CA SER A 55 -8.22 6.27 1.44
C SER A 55 -9.44 5.45 1.00
N TYR A 56 -9.21 4.19 0.64
CA TYR A 56 -10.27 3.26 0.24
C TYR A 56 -9.88 1.84 0.61
N TRP A 57 -10.89 0.98 0.72
CA TRP A 57 -10.70 -0.43 0.97
C TRP A 57 -10.52 -1.19 -0.34
N ARG A 58 -9.60 -2.14 -0.31
CA ARG A 58 -9.33 -3.00 -1.47
C ARG A 58 -9.20 -4.45 -1.02
N ASN A 59 -9.57 -5.38 -1.92
CA ASN A 59 -9.38 -6.80 -1.68
C ASN A 59 -7.89 -7.10 -1.46
N ALA A 60 -7.58 -7.79 -0.37
CA ALA A 60 -6.20 -8.09 0.00
C ALA A 60 -5.52 -9.06 -0.96
N ASN A 61 -6.29 -9.84 -1.73
CA ASN A 61 -5.74 -10.80 -2.70
C ASN A 61 -5.58 -10.20 -4.11
N ALA A 62 -5.62 -8.88 -4.24
CA ALA A 62 -5.41 -8.23 -5.53
C ALA A 62 -3.98 -8.52 -6.04
N ASP A 63 -3.89 -9.23 -7.16
CA ASP A 63 -2.61 -9.71 -7.70
C ASP A 63 -1.71 -8.62 -8.25
N ASN A 64 -2.25 -7.43 -8.48
CA ASN A 64 -1.51 -6.32 -9.04
C ASN A 64 -0.81 -5.43 -8.00
N LEU A 65 -0.89 -5.79 -6.73
CA LEU A 65 -0.21 -5.08 -5.64
C LEU A 65 1.06 -5.83 -5.24
N TYR A 66 2.15 -5.10 -5.04
CA TYR A 66 3.38 -5.67 -4.54
C TYR A 66 4.13 -4.70 -3.63
N LEU A 67 4.89 -5.26 -2.70
CA LEU A 67 5.62 -4.50 -1.69
C LEU A 67 6.76 -3.70 -2.32
N ARG A 68 6.82 -2.41 -2.01
CA ARG A 68 7.94 -1.54 -2.40
C ARG A 68 8.88 -1.26 -1.24
N VAL A 69 8.31 -0.84 -0.11
CA VAL A 69 9.09 -0.50 1.09
C VAL A 69 8.33 -0.97 2.31
N ARG A 70 9.02 -1.64 3.22
CA ARG A 70 8.49 -1.98 4.53
C ARG A 70 9.27 -1.23 5.59
N LYS A 71 8.58 -0.35 6.32
CA LYS A 71 9.16 0.31 7.49
C LYS A 71 9.02 -0.62 8.67
N VAL A 72 10.13 -1.15 9.13
CA VAL A 72 10.17 -1.94 10.36
C VAL A 72 10.14 -0.93 11.52
N ALA A 73 9.17 -1.07 12.42
CA ALA A 73 9.14 -0.28 13.63
C ALA A 73 10.41 -0.59 14.44
N LYS A 74 11.18 0.45 14.74
CA LYS A 74 12.32 0.29 15.64
C LYS A 74 11.80 -0.07 17.02
N VAL A 75 12.14 -1.25 17.47
CA VAL A 75 11.97 -1.61 18.87
C VAL A 75 13.10 -0.92 19.61
N VAL A 76 12.72 0.06 20.38
CA VAL A 76 13.66 0.75 21.25
C VAL A 76 13.70 0.01 22.58
#